data_33da1f6b289ec7d22a1757349f69df10
#
_entry.id   33da1f6b289ec7d22a1757349f69df10
#
_cell.length_a   1.000
_cell.length_b   1.000
_cell.length_c   1.000
_cell.angle_alpha   90.00
_cell.angle_beta   90.00
_cell.angle_gamma   90.00
#
_symmetry.space_group_name_H-M   'P 1'
#
loop_
_entity.id
_entity.type
_entity.pdbx_description
1 polymer ?
#
loop_
_entity_poly.entity_id
_entity_poly.type
_entity_poly.pdbx_seq_one_letter_code
_entity_poly.pdbx_strand_id
1 'polypeptide(L)'
;MVATNRENIVELRHSSDGHFEQLFVAYSVSIQGFAMGCWPIIAIDSTHMSGPYRGALFSAIAYDANDSMFPLAFGVMSSKNYEDWSWFLQNLKKVVGDKEVFIILDRHPTLFRSVPEVFGLENHTYCYHHLKENFSSFFNKHNIRGNKGKENALQFLDSIAYARLEHDYNVSMFELRKYNDTLVAWVEENAPEYWTMSKFLKQRWDKMTTNLVELFNSWLRNERHHSICNFLMDHMAKLGSMLIKHKEELNNWKGRTFLNVDIMKRTCTCRSWEMLGIPCEHAVTAIFSIETHDMPSVDNDGLVRSITNEVFFSLNLPHTKRPPRRLRKKHIESQFRDKRIVYCSRCHTSEHNRKTCKNPLS
;
A
#
# COMPACT_ATOMS: atom_id res chain seq x y z
N MET A 1 -12.78 -18.04 15.05
CA MET A 1 -12.72 -17.16 13.85
C MET A 1 -13.63 -17.65 12.73
N VAL A 2 -13.40 -18.83 12.15
CA VAL A 2 -14.28 -19.37 11.09
C VAL A 2 -15.69 -19.69 11.62
N ALA A 3 -15.84 -20.16 12.86
CA ALA A 3 -17.13 -20.43 13.47
C ALA A 3 -17.99 -19.16 13.69
N THR A 4 -17.37 -18.00 13.80
CA THR A 4 -18.07 -16.72 14.05
C THR A 4 -18.42 -15.99 12.72
N ASN A 5 -17.62 -16.19 11.67
CA ASN A 5 -17.91 -15.66 10.33
C ASN A 5 -17.34 -16.62 9.28
N ARG A 6 -18.25 -17.30 8.56
CA ARG A 6 -17.90 -18.32 7.55
C ARG A 6 -17.21 -17.77 6.30
N GLU A 7 -17.26 -16.48 6.08
CA GLU A 7 -16.62 -15.82 4.94
C GLU A 7 -15.16 -15.44 5.21
N ASN A 8 -14.67 -15.60 6.45
CA ASN A 8 -13.24 -15.48 6.72
C ASN A 8 -12.47 -16.63 6.08
N ILE A 9 -11.35 -16.32 5.44
CA ILE A 9 -10.41 -17.34 4.97
C ILE A 9 -9.31 -17.48 6.03
N VAL A 10 -9.32 -18.62 6.72
CA VAL A 10 -8.34 -18.95 7.76
C VAL A 10 -7.80 -20.35 7.47
N GLU A 11 -6.50 -20.43 7.21
CA GLU A 11 -5.82 -21.71 6.98
C GLU A 11 -4.73 -21.89 8.05
N LEU A 12 -4.68 -23.07 8.62
CA LEU A 12 -3.74 -23.46 9.68
C LEU A 12 -3.01 -24.73 9.27
N ARG A 13 -1.69 -24.74 9.40
CA ARG A 13 -0.87 -25.94 9.29
C ARG A 13 -0.17 -26.24 10.62
N HIS A 14 -0.10 -27.50 10.93
CA HIS A 14 0.66 -28.04 12.04
C HIS A 14 1.38 -29.31 11.60
N SER A 15 2.46 -29.64 12.26
CA SER A 15 3.20 -30.88 12.06
C SER A 15 2.38 -32.09 12.55
N SER A 16 2.84 -33.30 12.22
CA SER A 16 2.17 -34.56 12.61
C SER A 16 2.10 -34.74 14.13
N ASP A 17 3.00 -34.13 14.88
CA ASP A 17 3.02 -34.11 16.36
C ASP A 17 2.30 -32.90 16.97
N GLY A 18 1.54 -32.16 16.17
CA GLY A 18 0.68 -31.07 16.63
C GLY A 18 1.35 -29.72 16.85
N HIS A 19 2.62 -29.55 16.47
CA HIS A 19 3.27 -28.25 16.56
C HIS A 19 2.81 -27.31 15.46
N PHE A 20 2.60 -26.05 15.82
CA PHE A 20 2.22 -24.98 14.91
C PHE A 20 3.32 -24.73 13.86
N GLU A 21 2.93 -24.62 12.59
CA GLU A 21 3.85 -24.33 11.48
C GLU A 21 3.47 -23.03 10.75
N GLN A 22 2.23 -22.92 10.26
CA GLN A 22 1.79 -21.81 9.43
C GLN A 22 0.35 -21.42 9.74
N LEU A 23 0.08 -20.11 9.72
CA LEU A 23 -1.25 -19.55 9.82
C LEU A 23 -1.43 -18.48 8.73
N PHE A 24 -2.55 -18.54 8.00
CA PHE A 24 -3.00 -17.51 7.09
C PHE A 24 -4.37 -16.98 7.53
N VAL A 25 -4.56 -15.67 7.48
CA VAL A 25 -5.83 -15.03 7.85
C VAL A 25 -6.15 -13.92 6.86
N ALA A 26 -7.37 -13.98 6.32
CA ALA A 26 -8.02 -12.87 5.63
C ALA A 26 -9.45 -12.75 6.18
N TYR A 27 -9.79 -11.58 6.70
CA TYR A 27 -11.12 -11.33 7.24
C TYR A 27 -12.10 -11.02 6.11
N SER A 28 -13.36 -11.45 6.26
CA SER A 28 -14.42 -11.20 5.28
C SER A 28 -14.58 -9.73 4.94
N VAL A 29 -14.51 -8.84 5.92
CA VAL A 29 -14.55 -7.39 5.74
C VAL A 29 -13.39 -6.89 4.87
N SER A 30 -12.19 -7.48 5.00
CA SER A 30 -11.04 -7.14 4.16
C SER A 30 -11.22 -7.69 2.74
N ILE A 31 -11.74 -8.89 2.60
CA ILE A 31 -12.01 -9.53 1.30
C ILE A 31 -13.03 -8.72 0.50
N GLN A 32 -14.17 -8.39 1.13
CA GLN A 32 -15.25 -7.62 0.52
C GLN A 32 -14.80 -6.20 0.19
N GLY A 33 -14.14 -5.51 1.14
CA GLY A 33 -13.62 -4.15 0.91
C GLY A 33 -12.59 -4.09 -0.21
N PHE A 34 -11.71 -5.10 -0.33
CA PHE A 34 -10.78 -5.20 -1.44
C PHE A 34 -11.50 -5.39 -2.79
N ALA A 35 -12.50 -6.26 -2.82
CA ALA A 35 -13.25 -6.52 -4.04
C ALA A 35 -13.98 -5.27 -4.55
N MET A 36 -14.54 -4.46 -3.65
CA MET A 36 -15.39 -3.31 -3.97
C MET A 36 -14.65 -1.99 -4.12
N GLY A 37 -13.61 -1.74 -3.31
CA GLY A 37 -13.10 -0.39 -3.11
C GLY A 37 -11.58 -0.21 -3.18
N CYS A 38 -10.81 -1.24 -3.48
CA CYS A 38 -9.36 -1.12 -3.55
C CYS A 38 -8.81 -1.17 -4.97
N TRP A 39 -7.68 -0.48 -5.17
CA TRP A 39 -6.89 -0.65 -6.37
C TRP A 39 -6.47 -2.12 -6.52
N PRO A 40 -6.37 -2.65 -7.74
CA PRO A 40 -5.96 -4.04 -7.97
C PRO A 40 -4.43 -4.19 -7.82
N ILE A 41 -3.88 -3.60 -6.79
CA ILE A 41 -2.46 -3.63 -6.45
C ILE A 41 -2.31 -4.06 -5.00
N ILE A 42 -1.47 -5.06 -4.79
CA ILE A 42 -1.17 -5.61 -3.47
C ILE A 42 0.33 -5.52 -3.24
N ALA A 43 0.73 -4.80 -2.21
CA ALA A 43 2.11 -4.80 -1.74
C ALA A 43 2.29 -5.94 -0.74
N ILE A 44 3.35 -6.73 -0.92
CA ILE A 44 3.69 -7.82 0.00
C ILE A 44 5.07 -7.62 0.59
N ASP A 45 5.22 -8.01 1.85
CA ASP A 45 6.48 -8.03 2.57
C ASP A 45 6.41 -8.97 3.78
N SER A 46 7.52 -9.20 4.42
CA SER A 46 7.59 -9.97 5.65
C SER A 46 8.52 -9.36 6.68
N THR A 47 8.09 -9.39 7.93
CA THR A 47 8.87 -8.90 9.06
C THR A 47 9.03 -10.00 10.13
N HIS A 48 10.02 -9.88 11.00
CA HIS A 48 10.22 -10.84 12.05
C HIS A 48 9.22 -10.69 13.19
N MET A 49 8.75 -11.82 13.71
CA MET A 49 8.04 -11.90 15.00
C MET A 49 9.09 -12.00 16.11
N SER A 50 8.97 -11.15 17.12
CA SER A 50 9.93 -11.09 18.26
C SER A 50 9.32 -11.64 19.56
N GLY A 51 8.11 -12.19 19.51
CA GLY A 51 7.45 -12.88 20.61
C GLY A 51 7.93 -14.31 20.86
N PRO A 52 7.23 -15.08 21.64
CA PRO A 52 7.56 -16.48 21.94
C PRO A 52 7.74 -17.35 20.70
N TYR A 53 6.98 -17.05 19.65
CA TYR A 53 7.03 -17.73 18.36
C TYR A 53 8.05 -17.07 17.45
N ARG A 54 9.16 -17.02 17.43
CA ARG A 54 10.23 -16.33 16.66
C ARG A 54 10.19 -16.54 15.13
N GLY A 55 9.01 -16.65 14.54
CA GLY A 55 8.81 -16.79 13.10
C GLY A 55 8.78 -15.46 12.35
N ALA A 56 8.06 -15.44 11.25
CA ALA A 56 7.87 -14.26 10.40
C ALA A 56 6.38 -13.93 10.22
N LEU A 57 6.06 -12.65 10.24
CA LEU A 57 4.78 -12.10 9.85
C LEU A 57 4.84 -11.73 8.37
N PHE A 58 4.03 -12.40 7.55
CA PHE A 58 3.82 -12.08 6.14
C PHE A 58 2.59 -11.20 6.02
N SER A 59 2.63 -10.22 5.15
CA SER A 59 1.59 -9.22 5.01
C SER A 59 1.27 -8.96 3.54
N ALA A 60 -0.01 -8.85 3.23
CA ALA A 60 -0.53 -8.44 1.93
C ALA A 60 -1.44 -7.23 2.14
N ILE A 61 -1.03 -6.08 1.64
CA ILE A 61 -1.66 -4.79 1.86
C ILE A 61 -2.08 -4.20 0.52
N ALA A 62 -3.34 -3.87 0.39
CA ALA A 62 -3.88 -3.16 -0.77
C ALA A 62 -3.89 -1.64 -0.53
N TYR A 63 -4.15 -0.90 -1.58
CA TYR A 63 -4.42 0.54 -1.56
C TYR A 63 -5.92 0.75 -1.67
N ASP A 64 -6.50 1.51 -0.75
CA ASP A 64 -7.89 1.96 -0.89
C ASP A 64 -8.03 3.10 -1.92
N ALA A 65 -9.23 3.57 -2.14
CA ALA A 65 -9.52 4.65 -3.08
C ALA A 65 -8.82 5.98 -2.74
N ASN A 66 -8.43 6.18 -1.46
CA ASN A 66 -7.71 7.36 -0.98
C ASN A 66 -6.20 7.14 -0.91
N ASP A 67 -5.68 6.06 -1.53
CA ASP A 67 -4.29 5.67 -1.46
C ASP A 67 -3.79 5.32 -0.05
N SER A 68 -4.72 5.01 0.86
CA SER A 68 -4.42 4.64 2.23
C SER A 68 -4.20 3.13 2.37
N MET A 69 -3.62 2.75 3.49
CA MET A 69 -3.32 1.36 3.82
C MET A 69 -4.62 0.57 4.06
N PHE A 70 -4.79 -0.51 3.30
CA PHE A 70 -5.89 -1.46 3.46
C PHE A 70 -5.34 -2.86 3.72
N PRO A 71 -5.35 -3.35 4.98
CA PRO A 71 -4.90 -4.69 5.33
C PRO A 71 -5.80 -5.76 4.72
N LEU A 72 -5.29 -6.52 3.73
CA LEU A 72 -6.05 -7.55 3.02
C LEU A 72 -5.90 -8.92 3.69
N ALA A 73 -4.66 -9.34 3.90
CA ALA A 73 -4.35 -10.62 4.52
C ALA A 73 -3.01 -10.56 5.25
N PHE A 74 -2.84 -11.45 6.21
CA PHE A 74 -1.56 -11.68 6.86
C PHE A 74 -1.36 -13.17 7.17
N GLY A 75 -0.12 -13.54 7.43
CA GLY A 75 0.20 -14.91 7.84
C GLY A 75 1.35 -14.92 8.84
N VAL A 76 1.34 -15.90 9.72
CA VAL A 76 2.44 -16.20 10.64
C VAL A 76 3.11 -17.48 10.16
N MET A 77 4.38 -17.41 9.80
CA MET A 77 5.16 -18.46 9.19
C MET A 77 6.39 -18.79 10.03
N SER A 78 6.95 -19.98 9.82
CA SER A 78 8.15 -20.42 10.52
C SER A 78 9.39 -19.63 10.08
N SER A 79 9.48 -19.30 8.78
CA SER A 79 10.62 -18.59 8.20
C SER A 79 10.23 -17.79 6.96
N LYS A 80 11.21 -17.22 6.25
CA LYS A 80 11.01 -16.48 4.99
C LYS A 80 11.50 -17.27 3.77
N ASN A 81 11.28 -18.59 3.80
CA ASN A 81 11.70 -19.50 2.72
C ASN A 81 10.70 -19.52 1.55
N TYR A 82 11.05 -20.29 0.52
CA TYR A 82 10.21 -20.45 -0.67
C TYR A 82 8.87 -21.15 -0.36
N GLU A 83 8.90 -22.16 0.46
CA GLU A 83 7.72 -22.98 0.83
C GLU A 83 6.69 -22.13 1.58
N ASP A 84 7.14 -21.32 2.55
CA ASP A 84 6.30 -20.42 3.32
C ASP A 84 5.68 -19.33 2.42
N TRP A 85 6.48 -18.72 1.52
CA TRP A 85 5.97 -17.75 0.58
C TRP A 85 4.99 -18.36 -0.43
N SER A 86 5.31 -19.51 -0.99
CA SER A 86 4.45 -20.21 -1.94
C SER A 86 3.09 -20.54 -1.32
N TRP A 87 3.09 -21.03 -0.09
CA TRP A 87 1.85 -21.34 0.63
C TRP A 87 1.03 -20.08 0.96
N PHE A 88 1.67 -19.01 1.40
CA PHE A 88 1.02 -17.73 1.65
C PHE A 88 0.36 -17.17 0.39
N LEU A 89 1.08 -17.15 -0.73
CA LEU A 89 0.61 -16.64 -2.01
C LEU A 89 -0.54 -17.47 -2.59
N GLN A 90 -0.50 -18.79 -2.45
CA GLN A 90 -1.61 -19.67 -2.85
C GLN A 90 -2.90 -19.34 -2.08
N ASN A 91 -2.80 -19.07 -0.78
CA ASN A 91 -3.94 -18.63 0.01
C ASN A 91 -4.38 -17.21 -0.33
N LEU A 92 -3.44 -16.30 -0.60
CA LEU A 92 -3.75 -14.95 -1.09
C LEU A 92 -4.48 -15.00 -2.45
N LYS A 93 -4.12 -15.94 -3.33
CA LYS A 93 -4.83 -16.15 -4.60
C LYS A 93 -6.29 -16.55 -4.40
N LYS A 94 -6.60 -17.34 -3.37
CA LYS A 94 -8.01 -17.64 -2.99
C LYS A 94 -8.77 -16.38 -2.58
N VAL A 95 -8.11 -15.48 -1.84
CA VAL A 95 -8.70 -14.20 -1.40
C VAL A 95 -9.00 -13.27 -2.57
N VAL A 96 -8.09 -13.20 -3.52
CA VAL A 96 -8.19 -12.33 -4.71
C VAL A 96 -9.19 -12.89 -5.73
N GLY A 97 -9.33 -14.22 -5.80
CA GLY A 97 -10.16 -14.90 -6.79
C GLY A 97 -9.70 -14.66 -8.21
N ASP A 98 -10.65 -14.36 -9.09
CA ASP A 98 -10.39 -14.11 -10.52
C ASP A 98 -10.02 -12.65 -10.82
N LYS A 99 -10.01 -11.76 -9.81
CA LYS A 99 -9.60 -10.37 -10.01
C LYS A 99 -8.15 -10.31 -10.45
N GLU A 100 -7.87 -9.66 -11.58
CA GLU A 100 -6.51 -9.40 -12.02
C GLU A 100 -5.86 -8.40 -11.08
N VAL A 101 -4.73 -8.79 -10.49
CA VAL A 101 -3.99 -7.96 -9.53
C VAL A 101 -2.51 -7.92 -9.84
N PHE A 102 -1.85 -6.86 -9.39
CA PHE A 102 -0.40 -6.71 -9.45
C PHE A 102 0.20 -6.81 -8.06
N ILE A 103 1.27 -7.57 -7.94
CA ILE A 103 2.00 -7.73 -6.69
C ILE A 103 3.24 -6.83 -6.72
N ILE A 104 3.33 -5.87 -5.80
CA ILE A 104 4.56 -5.12 -5.54
C ILE A 104 5.36 -5.88 -4.50
N LEU A 105 6.61 -6.21 -4.84
CA LEU A 105 7.49 -6.99 -3.99
C LEU A 105 8.88 -6.36 -3.86
N ASP A 106 9.60 -6.69 -2.79
CA ASP A 106 11.02 -6.44 -2.74
C ASP A 106 11.78 -7.42 -3.65
N ARG A 107 13.07 -7.17 -3.89
CA ARG A 107 13.90 -8.00 -4.75
C ARG A 107 14.48 -9.22 -4.00
N HIS A 108 13.69 -9.87 -3.15
CA HIS A 108 14.14 -11.08 -2.49
C HIS A 108 14.07 -12.29 -3.44
N PRO A 109 15.13 -13.11 -3.57
CA PRO A 109 15.17 -14.21 -4.54
C PRO A 109 13.99 -15.19 -4.44
N THR A 110 13.50 -15.43 -3.24
CA THR A 110 12.35 -16.30 -2.98
C THR A 110 11.08 -15.79 -3.67
N LEU A 111 10.84 -14.48 -3.61
CA LEU A 111 9.67 -13.84 -4.22
C LEU A 111 9.74 -13.83 -5.75
N PHE A 112 10.93 -13.70 -6.33
CA PHE A 112 11.12 -13.80 -7.78
C PHE A 112 10.69 -15.12 -8.36
N ARG A 113 10.72 -16.18 -7.57
CA ARG A 113 10.26 -17.49 -7.98
C ARG A 113 8.77 -17.68 -7.63
N SER A 114 8.39 -17.46 -6.39
CA SER A 114 7.05 -17.83 -5.89
C SER A 114 5.93 -16.95 -6.42
N VAL A 115 6.14 -15.65 -6.64
CA VAL A 115 5.08 -14.75 -7.14
C VAL A 115 4.69 -15.04 -8.58
N PRO A 116 5.63 -15.17 -9.55
CA PRO A 116 5.30 -15.56 -10.91
C PRO A 116 4.61 -16.92 -11.04
N GLU A 117 4.96 -17.90 -10.19
CA GLU A 117 4.35 -19.23 -10.20
C GLU A 117 2.86 -19.17 -9.80
N VAL A 118 2.45 -18.27 -8.92
CA VAL A 118 1.08 -18.16 -8.40
C VAL A 118 0.24 -17.15 -9.16
N PHE A 119 0.81 -15.99 -9.49
CA PHE A 119 0.11 -14.85 -10.09
C PHE A 119 0.41 -14.62 -11.57
N GLY A 120 1.41 -15.30 -12.12
CA GLY A 120 1.88 -15.12 -13.49
C GLY A 120 3.03 -14.12 -13.62
N LEU A 121 3.84 -14.29 -14.67
CA LEU A 121 5.05 -13.49 -14.92
C LEU A 121 4.77 -11.98 -15.09
N GLU A 122 3.59 -11.64 -15.64
CA GLU A 122 3.24 -10.26 -15.98
C GLU A 122 2.60 -9.49 -14.80
N ASN A 123 2.31 -10.17 -13.69
CA ASN A 123 1.51 -9.64 -12.61
C ASN A 123 2.33 -9.28 -11.37
N HIS A 124 3.62 -8.95 -11.55
CA HIS A 124 4.44 -8.46 -10.45
C HIS A 124 5.29 -7.26 -10.87
N THR A 125 5.72 -6.50 -9.88
CA THR A 125 6.55 -5.32 -10.05
C THR A 125 7.47 -5.15 -8.84
N TYR A 126 8.65 -4.57 -9.09
CA TYR A 126 9.62 -4.35 -8.03
C TYR A 126 9.35 -3.05 -7.29
N CYS A 127 9.55 -3.08 -5.98
CA CYS A 127 9.53 -1.89 -5.15
C CYS A 127 10.67 -0.94 -5.55
N TYR A 128 10.31 0.24 -6.04
CA TYR A 128 11.28 1.24 -6.46
C TYR A 128 12.16 1.74 -5.29
N HIS A 129 11.63 1.77 -4.06
CA HIS A 129 12.42 2.17 -2.89
C HIS A 129 13.63 1.24 -2.68
N HIS A 130 13.42 -0.06 -2.63
CA HIS A 130 14.50 -1.05 -2.48
C HIS A 130 15.44 -1.07 -3.69
N LEU A 131 14.90 -0.83 -4.90
CA LEU A 131 15.73 -0.69 -6.09
C LEU A 131 16.68 0.50 -5.98
N LYS A 132 16.17 1.65 -5.53
CA LYS A 132 16.93 2.89 -5.32
C LYS A 132 18.02 2.72 -4.25
N GLU A 133 17.75 1.96 -3.19
CA GLU A 133 18.76 1.58 -2.19
C GLU A 133 19.85 0.70 -2.77
N ASN A 134 19.48 -0.29 -3.59
CA ASN A 134 20.45 -1.17 -4.28
C ASN A 134 21.32 -0.37 -5.25
N PHE A 135 20.74 0.55 -6.01
CA PHE A 135 21.48 1.46 -6.88
C PHE A 135 22.45 2.34 -6.08
N SER A 136 22.00 2.88 -4.97
CA SER A 136 22.83 3.68 -4.05
C SER A 136 24.00 2.88 -3.49
N SER A 137 23.79 1.61 -3.16
CA SER A 137 24.81 0.69 -2.68
C SER A 137 25.81 0.34 -3.78
N PHE A 138 25.32 0.09 -5.00
CA PHE A 138 26.15 -0.14 -6.17
C PHE A 138 27.04 1.07 -6.48
N PHE A 139 26.47 2.29 -6.47
CA PHE A 139 27.21 3.53 -6.67
C PHE A 139 28.37 3.69 -5.68
N ASN A 140 28.11 3.44 -4.41
CA ASN A 140 29.13 3.52 -3.35
C ASN A 140 30.25 2.47 -3.55
N LYS A 141 29.88 1.22 -3.88
CA LYS A 141 30.82 0.11 -4.06
C LYS A 141 31.80 0.36 -5.22
N HIS A 142 31.33 1.01 -6.28
CA HIS A 142 32.14 1.25 -7.48
C HIS A 142 32.90 2.58 -7.44
N ASN A 143 32.92 3.28 -6.27
CA ASN A 143 33.68 4.53 -6.06
C ASN A 143 33.44 5.56 -7.19
N ILE A 144 32.22 5.68 -7.70
CA ILE A 144 31.87 6.63 -8.73
C ILE A 144 32.00 8.03 -8.12
N ARG A 145 33.10 8.73 -8.47
CA ARG A 145 33.54 9.98 -7.83
C ARG A 145 32.72 11.19 -8.25
N GLY A 146 32.43 12.06 -7.28
CA GLY A 146 31.86 13.41 -7.47
C GLY A 146 31.09 13.86 -6.24
N ASN A 147 31.41 15.01 -5.65
CA ASN A 147 30.75 15.53 -4.42
C ASN A 147 29.24 15.80 -4.57
N LYS A 148 28.72 15.90 -5.80
CA LYS A 148 27.29 15.92 -6.13
C LYS A 148 26.88 14.68 -6.95
N GLY A 149 27.81 13.76 -7.17
CA GLY A 149 27.65 12.68 -8.12
C GLY A 149 26.51 11.74 -7.78
N LYS A 150 26.38 11.33 -6.52
CA LYS A 150 25.35 10.39 -6.07
C LYS A 150 23.94 11.00 -6.12
N GLU A 151 23.78 12.26 -5.72
CA GLU A 151 22.48 12.92 -5.76
C GLU A 151 22.00 13.08 -7.21
N ASN A 152 22.89 13.47 -8.12
CA ASN A 152 22.56 13.59 -9.55
C ASN A 152 22.21 12.20 -10.14
N ALA A 153 23.01 11.17 -9.86
CA ALA A 153 22.72 9.82 -10.32
C ALA A 153 21.35 9.30 -9.81
N LEU A 154 21.00 9.59 -8.57
CA LEU A 154 19.68 9.25 -8.02
C LEU A 154 18.55 10.07 -8.66
N GLN A 155 18.79 11.32 -9.05
CA GLN A 155 17.82 12.12 -9.80
C GLN A 155 17.58 11.55 -11.20
N PHE A 156 18.63 11.12 -11.91
CA PHE A 156 18.47 10.42 -13.20
C PHE A 156 17.69 9.12 -13.03
N LEU A 157 17.98 8.35 -11.98
CA LEU A 157 17.23 7.12 -11.70
C LEU A 157 15.76 7.43 -11.42
N ASP A 158 15.45 8.48 -10.64
CA ASP A 158 14.06 8.92 -10.41
C ASP A 158 13.40 9.33 -11.75
N SER A 159 14.10 10.07 -12.61
CA SER A 159 13.57 10.45 -13.92
C SER A 159 13.28 9.25 -14.81
N ILE A 160 14.14 8.24 -14.81
CA ILE A 160 13.96 6.97 -15.53
C ILE A 160 12.75 6.19 -14.97
N ALA A 161 12.65 6.07 -13.65
CA ALA A 161 11.58 5.31 -13.00
C ALA A 161 10.19 5.90 -13.25
N TYR A 162 10.09 7.24 -13.17
CA TYR A 162 8.81 7.96 -13.29
C TYR A 162 8.52 8.49 -14.69
N ALA A 163 9.36 8.21 -15.68
CA ALA A 163 9.08 8.51 -17.08
C ALA A 163 7.81 7.78 -17.52
N ARG A 164 6.79 8.53 -17.93
CA ARG A 164 5.50 7.97 -18.38
C ARG A 164 5.52 7.60 -19.85
N LEU A 165 6.32 8.28 -20.65
CA LEU A 165 6.50 8.05 -22.07
C LEU A 165 7.85 7.39 -22.33
N GLU A 166 7.90 6.53 -23.34
CA GLU A 166 9.15 5.89 -23.76
C GLU A 166 10.20 6.91 -24.21
N HIS A 167 9.75 8.01 -24.81
CA HIS A 167 10.63 9.12 -25.16
C HIS A 167 11.35 9.69 -23.93
N ASP A 168 10.61 9.99 -22.85
CA ASP A 168 11.17 10.55 -21.61
C ASP A 168 12.13 9.60 -20.92
N TYR A 169 11.82 8.29 -20.97
CA TYR A 169 12.72 7.23 -20.52
C TYR A 169 14.03 7.25 -21.29
N ASN A 170 13.98 7.29 -22.63
CA ASN A 170 15.15 7.27 -23.48
C ASN A 170 16.00 8.55 -23.28
N VAL A 171 15.38 9.71 -23.11
CA VAL A 171 16.07 10.97 -22.78
C VAL A 171 16.80 10.84 -21.44
N SER A 172 16.12 10.33 -20.42
CA SER A 172 16.72 10.16 -19.08
C SER A 172 17.86 9.13 -19.09
N MET A 173 17.75 8.05 -19.86
CA MET A 173 18.81 7.06 -20.06
C MET A 173 20.01 7.67 -20.80
N PHE A 174 19.77 8.53 -21.78
CA PHE A 174 20.84 9.22 -22.50
C PHE A 174 21.61 10.19 -21.59
N GLU A 175 20.91 10.93 -20.72
CA GLU A 175 21.57 11.81 -19.74
C GLU A 175 22.36 11.00 -18.69
N LEU A 176 21.83 9.86 -18.24
CA LEU A 176 22.56 8.95 -17.36
C LEU A 176 23.82 8.39 -18.05
N ARG A 177 23.76 8.09 -19.37
CA ARG A 177 24.90 7.62 -20.16
C ARG A 177 26.01 8.66 -20.26
N LYS A 178 25.66 9.92 -20.50
CA LYS A 178 26.65 11.02 -20.46
C LYS A 178 27.30 11.15 -19.09
N TYR A 179 26.57 10.80 -18.05
CA TYR A 179 27.07 10.88 -16.69
C TYR A 179 27.99 9.67 -16.36
N ASN A 180 27.55 8.43 -16.63
CA ASN A 180 28.35 7.22 -16.38
C ASN A 180 27.75 5.98 -17.03
N ASP A 181 28.46 5.34 -17.95
CA ASP A 181 28.01 4.13 -18.66
C ASP A 181 27.80 2.91 -17.73
N THR A 182 28.57 2.80 -16.66
CA THR A 182 28.40 1.67 -15.69
C THR A 182 27.05 1.74 -14.99
N LEU A 183 26.52 2.95 -14.75
CA LEU A 183 25.18 3.12 -14.18
C LEU A 183 24.07 2.78 -15.17
N VAL A 184 24.30 3.06 -16.46
CA VAL A 184 23.37 2.64 -17.52
C VAL A 184 23.31 1.13 -17.59
N ALA A 185 24.47 0.45 -17.63
CA ALA A 185 24.53 -1.02 -17.62
C ALA A 185 23.78 -1.60 -16.40
N TRP A 186 23.96 -0.99 -15.23
CA TRP A 186 23.23 -1.40 -14.02
C TRP A 186 21.70 -1.27 -14.20
N VAL A 187 21.20 -0.17 -14.79
CA VAL A 187 19.78 0.01 -15.04
C VAL A 187 19.26 -1.07 -15.99
N GLU A 188 19.97 -1.33 -17.10
CA GLU A 188 19.60 -2.33 -18.12
C GLU A 188 19.61 -3.75 -17.54
N GLU A 189 20.59 -4.11 -16.72
CA GLU A 189 20.71 -5.42 -16.05
C GLU A 189 19.67 -5.65 -14.94
N ASN A 190 19.03 -4.59 -14.43
CA ASN A 190 18.08 -4.68 -13.34
C ASN A 190 16.61 -4.69 -13.80
N ALA A 191 16.34 -5.18 -15.03
CA ALA A 191 15.02 -5.45 -15.56
C ALA A 191 14.05 -4.23 -15.43
N PRO A 192 14.32 -3.12 -16.17
CA PRO A 192 13.57 -1.88 -16.07
C PRO A 192 12.07 -2.02 -16.36
N GLU A 193 11.65 -3.05 -17.07
CA GLU A 193 10.25 -3.38 -17.35
C GLU A 193 9.44 -3.67 -16.08
N TYR A 194 10.07 -4.08 -14.98
CA TYR A 194 9.37 -4.37 -13.74
C TYR A 194 9.32 -3.19 -12.76
N TRP A 195 10.03 -2.08 -13.02
CA TRP A 195 10.06 -0.97 -12.07
C TRP A 195 9.94 0.42 -12.68
N THR A 196 9.99 0.57 -14.01
CA THR A 196 9.76 1.86 -14.66
C THR A 196 8.30 1.99 -15.11
N MET A 197 7.78 3.20 -15.17
CA MET A 197 6.39 3.44 -15.56
C MET A 197 6.18 3.26 -17.06
N SER A 198 7.14 3.66 -17.90
CA SER A 198 7.01 3.61 -19.37
C SER A 198 7.20 2.23 -19.97
N LYS A 199 7.93 1.35 -19.30
CA LYS A 199 8.21 -0.02 -19.79
C LYS A 199 7.25 -1.06 -19.23
N PHE A 200 6.52 -0.74 -18.19
CA PHE A 200 5.57 -1.66 -17.60
C PHE A 200 4.33 -1.81 -18.51
N LEU A 201 4.02 -3.02 -18.90
CA LEU A 201 3.01 -3.31 -19.92
C LEU A 201 1.56 -3.01 -19.51
N LYS A 202 1.31 -2.85 -18.20
CA LYS A 202 -0.03 -2.67 -17.63
C LYS A 202 -0.12 -1.38 -16.79
N GLN A 203 -1.31 -0.99 -16.37
CA GLN A 203 -1.48 0.20 -15.51
C GLN A 203 -0.90 -0.01 -14.12
N ARG A 204 -0.08 0.92 -13.65
CA ARG A 204 0.50 0.93 -12.28
C ARG A 204 -0.13 1.92 -11.33
N TRP A 205 -1.00 2.79 -11.81
CA TRP A 205 -1.66 3.84 -11.00
C TRP A 205 -0.70 4.62 -10.10
N ASP A 206 0.53 4.91 -10.56
CA ASP A 206 1.61 5.58 -9.81
C ASP A 206 2.08 4.84 -8.53
N LYS A 207 1.69 3.56 -8.34
CA LYS A 207 2.12 2.76 -7.18
C LYS A 207 3.46 2.09 -7.47
N MET A 208 4.52 2.63 -6.87
CA MET A 208 5.90 2.25 -7.16
C MET A 208 6.63 1.59 -5.99
N THR A 209 6.02 1.60 -4.79
CA THR A 209 6.72 1.20 -3.57
C THR A 209 5.87 0.32 -2.66
N THR A 210 6.53 -0.42 -1.76
CA THR A 210 5.94 -1.21 -0.68
C THR A 210 5.73 -0.42 0.62
N ASN A 211 5.79 0.91 0.58
CA ASN A 211 5.70 1.76 1.79
C ASN A 211 4.49 1.46 2.67
N LEU A 212 3.36 1.02 2.08
CA LEU A 212 2.17 0.65 2.86
C LEU A 212 2.40 -0.59 3.73
N VAL A 213 3.19 -1.55 3.26
CA VAL A 213 3.51 -2.73 4.06
C VAL A 213 4.48 -2.37 5.19
N GLU A 214 5.43 -1.47 4.94
CA GLU A 214 6.30 -0.94 5.98
C GLU A 214 5.49 -0.19 7.05
N LEU A 215 4.50 0.61 6.63
CA LEU A 215 3.56 1.26 7.52
C LEU A 215 2.77 0.24 8.34
N PHE A 216 2.25 -0.82 7.71
CA PHE A 216 1.55 -1.92 8.40
C PHE A 216 2.47 -2.63 9.40
N ASN A 217 3.69 -2.95 9.00
CA ASN A 217 4.67 -3.57 9.88
C ASN A 217 5.01 -2.68 11.08
N SER A 218 5.06 -1.36 10.89
CA SER A 218 5.24 -0.39 11.97
C SER A 218 3.99 -0.28 12.87
N TRP A 219 2.81 -0.33 12.28
CA TRP A 219 1.52 -0.32 12.99
C TRP A 219 1.35 -1.52 13.94
N LEU A 220 1.92 -2.69 13.56
CA LEU A 220 1.92 -3.91 14.39
C LEU A 220 3.24 -4.12 15.18
N ARG A 221 4.05 -3.07 15.38
CA ARG A 221 5.36 -3.21 16.03
C ARG A 221 5.28 -3.83 17.42
N ASN A 222 4.34 -3.40 18.23
CA ASN A 222 4.18 -3.88 19.61
C ASN A 222 3.55 -5.28 19.67
N GLU A 223 2.58 -5.54 18.81
CA GLU A 223 1.83 -6.79 18.78
C GLU A 223 2.69 -7.97 18.35
N ARG A 224 3.72 -7.73 17.56
CA ARG A 224 4.68 -8.79 17.13
C ARG A 224 5.50 -9.40 18.27
N HIS A 225 5.46 -8.81 19.47
CA HIS A 225 6.06 -9.36 20.67
C HIS A 225 5.15 -10.32 21.44
N HIS A 226 3.87 -10.38 21.11
CA HIS A 226 2.87 -11.18 21.78
C HIS A 226 2.89 -12.64 21.32
N SER A 227 2.18 -13.50 22.04
CA SER A 227 1.83 -14.84 21.56
C SER A 227 0.95 -14.73 20.31
N ILE A 228 0.91 -15.77 19.47
CA ILE A 228 0.09 -15.76 18.24
C ILE A 228 -1.39 -15.48 18.57
N CYS A 229 -1.94 -16.03 19.63
CA CYS A 229 -3.32 -15.81 20.02
C CYS A 229 -3.57 -14.33 20.40
N ASN A 230 -2.70 -13.75 21.22
CA ASN A 230 -2.83 -12.33 21.59
C ASN A 230 -2.62 -11.42 20.38
N PHE A 231 -1.64 -11.73 19.52
CA PHE A 231 -1.43 -11.01 18.27
C PHE A 231 -2.68 -10.98 17.40
N LEU A 232 -3.38 -12.11 17.26
CA LEU A 232 -4.63 -12.17 16.48
C LEU A 232 -5.72 -11.30 17.08
N MET A 233 -5.89 -11.34 18.42
CA MET A 233 -6.88 -10.51 19.13
C MET A 233 -6.58 -9.02 18.97
N ASP A 234 -5.34 -8.63 19.17
CA ASP A 234 -4.89 -7.24 19.05
C ASP A 234 -5.01 -6.72 17.61
N HIS A 235 -4.66 -7.56 16.62
CA HIS A 235 -4.81 -7.22 15.22
C HIS A 235 -6.30 -7.01 14.85
N MET A 236 -7.20 -7.89 15.30
CA MET A 236 -8.64 -7.72 15.11
C MET A 236 -9.15 -6.42 15.71
N ALA A 237 -8.76 -6.11 16.96
CA ALA A 237 -9.16 -4.89 17.64
C ALA A 237 -8.65 -3.63 16.90
N LYS A 238 -7.40 -3.64 16.46
CA LYS A 238 -6.81 -2.55 15.66
C LYS A 238 -7.49 -2.38 14.31
N LEU A 239 -7.77 -3.47 13.60
CA LEU A 239 -8.49 -3.41 12.32
C LEU A 239 -9.89 -2.83 12.52
N GLY A 240 -10.63 -3.30 13.53
CA GLY A 240 -11.94 -2.76 13.89
C GLY A 240 -11.89 -1.26 14.19
N SER A 241 -10.92 -0.82 14.98
CA SER A 241 -10.73 0.61 15.28
C SER A 241 -10.40 1.44 14.04
N MET A 242 -9.60 0.90 13.13
CA MET A 242 -9.28 1.56 11.85
C MET A 242 -10.55 1.72 10.98
N LEU A 243 -11.36 0.67 10.86
CA LEU A 243 -12.60 0.71 10.08
C LEU A 243 -13.62 1.67 10.68
N ILE A 244 -13.76 1.71 12.03
CA ILE A 244 -14.64 2.67 12.70
C ILE A 244 -14.18 4.11 12.42
N LYS A 245 -12.88 4.39 12.52
CA LYS A 245 -12.32 5.70 12.22
C LYS A 245 -12.60 6.13 10.78
N HIS A 246 -12.38 5.24 9.79
CA HIS A 246 -12.70 5.54 8.39
C HIS A 246 -14.20 5.82 8.20
N LYS A 247 -15.07 5.07 8.88
CA LYS A 247 -16.52 5.33 8.86
C LYS A 247 -16.87 6.69 9.46
N GLU A 248 -16.24 7.09 10.56
CA GLU A 248 -16.44 8.40 11.17
C GLU A 248 -15.95 9.53 10.27
N GLU A 249 -14.80 9.37 9.63
CA GLU A 249 -14.26 10.31 8.65
C GLU A 249 -15.24 10.49 7.45
N LEU A 250 -15.80 9.41 6.95
CA LEU A 250 -16.82 9.43 5.89
C LEU A 250 -18.10 10.13 6.36
N ASN A 251 -18.58 9.87 7.58
CA ASN A 251 -19.79 10.50 8.13
C ASN A 251 -19.59 12.01 8.42
N ASN A 252 -18.36 12.41 8.75
CA ASN A 252 -18.00 13.82 8.97
C ASN A 252 -17.79 14.58 7.65
N TRP A 253 -17.71 13.86 6.55
CA TRP A 253 -17.57 14.44 5.21
C TRP A 253 -18.89 15.01 4.74
N LYS A 254 -19.33 16.12 5.36
CA LYS A 254 -20.54 16.88 5.00
C LYS A 254 -20.30 17.69 3.74
N GLY A 255 -20.21 17.01 2.63
CA GLY A 255 -20.15 17.65 1.33
C GLY A 255 -21.52 18.15 0.86
N ARG A 256 -21.58 19.36 0.29
CA ARG A 256 -22.80 20.05 -0.14
C ARG A 256 -23.03 19.99 -1.65
N THR A 257 -22.77 18.91 -2.33
CA THR A 257 -23.16 18.70 -3.73
C THR A 257 -23.92 17.40 -3.82
N PHE A 258 -25.09 17.45 -4.49
CA PHE A 258 -25.84 16.24 -4.78
C PHE A 258 -25.10 15.48 -5.89
N LEU A 259 -24.50 14.35 -5.55
CA LEU A 259 -23.87 13.45 -6.49
C LEU A 259 -24.68 12.15 -6.52
N ASN A 260 -25.12 11.76 -7.71
CA ASN A 260 -25.76 10.48 -7.90
C ASN A 260 -24.69 9.40 -8.05
N VAL A 261 -24.79 8.38 -7.22
CA VAL A 261 -23.93 7.19 -7.27
C VAL A 261 -24.82 5.99 -7.59
N ASP A 262 -24.57 5.35 -8.72
CA ASP A 262 -25.21 4.09 -9.09
C ASP A 262 -24.18 2.96 -8.87
N ILE A 263 -24.37 2.22 -7.78
CA ILE A 263 -23.44 1.17 -7.36
C ILE A 263 -23.49 -0.02 -8.31
N MET A 264 -24.68 -0.35 -8.83
CA MET A 264 -24.87 -1.49 -9.73
C MET A 264 -24.22 -1.23 -11.10
N LYS A 265 -24.35 -0.02 -11.62
CA LYS A 265 -23.71 0.40 -12.87
C LYS A 265 -22.28 0.86 -12.69
N ARG A 266 -21.79 0.95 -11.45
CA ARG A 266 -20.45 1.46 -11.10
C ARG A 266 -20.18 2.85 -11.65
N THR A 267 -21.18 3.73 -11.54
CA THR A 267 -21.11 5.11 -12.03
C THR A 267 -21.30 6.14 -10.92
N CYS A 268 -20.68 7.29 -11.08
CA CYS A 268 -20.87 8.44 -10.22
C CYS A 268 -20.87 9.72 -11.05
N THR A 269 -21.71 10.67 -10.70
CA THR A 269 -21.77 11.97 -11.40
C THR A 269 -20.42 12.69 -11.49
N CYS A 270 -19.47 12.38 -10.59
CA CYS A 270 -18.09 12.88 -10.68
C CYS A 270 -17.26 12.20 -11.79
N ARG A 271 -17.79 11.14 -12.41
CA ARG A 271 -17.16 10.33 -13.48
C ARG A 271 -15.83 9.66 -13.11
N SER A 272 -15.32 9.86 -11.91
CA SER A 272 -14.04 9.26 -11.52
C SER A 272 -14.11 7.75 -11.43
N TRP A 273 -15.26 7.19 -11.08
CA TRP A 273 -15.44 5.74 -11.02
C TRP A 273 -15.35 5.09 -12.40
N GLU A 274 -16.04 5.65 -13.40
CA GLU A 274 -16.01 5.16 -14.78
C GLU A 274 -14.61 5.32 -15.40
N MET A 275 -13.92 6.45 -15.10
CA MET A 275 -12.60 6.74 -15.67
C MET A 275 -11.48 5.90 -15.06
N LEU A 276 -11.55 5.61 -13.77
CA LEU A 276 -10.48 4.93 -13.03
C LEU A 276 -10.74 3.44 -12.84
N GLY A 277 -11.99 2.97 -13.07
CA GLY A 277 -12.37 1.58 -12.87
C GLY A 277 -12.48 1.16 -11.39
N ILE A 278 -12.27 2.08 -10.45
CA ILE A 278 -12.45 1.87 -9.00
C ILE A 278 -13.41 2.91 -8.44
N PRO A 279 -14.12 2.57 -7.34
CA PRO A 279 -15.03 3.51 -6.71
C PRO A 279 -14.31 4.80 -6.30
N CYS A 280 -14.88 5.94 -6.68
CA CYS A 280 -14.45 7.24 -6.17
C CYS A 280 -14.87 7.39 -4.70
N GLU A 281 -14.38 8.42 -4.01
CA GLU A 281 -14.74 8.72 -2.60
C GLU A 281 -16.26 8.74 -2.37
N HIS A 282 -17.05 9.25 -3.31
CA HIS A 282 -18.52 9.28 -3.23
C HIS A 282 -19.13 7.88 -3.30
N ALA A 283 -18.61 7.05 -4.19
CA ALA A 283 -19.07 5.67 -4.34
C ALA A 283 -18.71 4.82 -3.11
N VAL A 284 -17.51 4.98 -2.58
CA VAL A 284 -17.07 4.32 -1.33
C VAL A 284 -18.01 4.72 -0.17
N THR A 285 -18.32 6.00 -0.03
CA THR A 285 -19.27 6.48 0.99
C THR A 285 -20.64 5.85 0.84
N ALA A 286 -21.16 5.77 -0.39
CA ALA A 286 -22.45 5.16 -0.67
C ALA A 286 -22.46 3.65 -0.37
N ILE A 287 -21.42 2.92 -0.75
CA ILE A 287 -21.25 1.47 -0.46
C ILE A 287 -21.27 1.22 1.05
N PHE A 288 -20.44 1.94 1.83
CA PHE A 288 -20.41 1.77 3.28
C PHE A 288 -21.73 2.19 3.96
N SER A 289 -22.45 3.15 3.41
CA SER A 289 -23.77 3.54 3.94
C SER A 289 -24.81 2.43 3.79
N ILE A 290 -24.75 1.62 2.75
CA ILE A 290 -25.66 0.48 2.54
C ILE A 290 -25.38 -0.63 3.53
N GLU A 291 -24.11 -1.03 3.68
CA GLU A 291 -23.74 -2.11 4.59
C GLU A 291 -24.09 -1.83 6.06
N THR A 292 -24.25 -0.56 6.43
CA THR A 292 -24.65 -0.18 7.79
C THR A 292 -26.17 -0.18 8.01
N HIS A 293 -26.97 -0.19 6.92
CA HIS A 293 -28.43 -0.33 7.00
C HIS A 293 -28.90 -1.79 6.95
N ASP A 294 -28.08 -2.71 6.45
CA ASP A 294 -28.39 -4.15 6.37
C ASP A 294 -28.02 -4.96 7.63
N MET A 295 -27.65 -4.29 8.73
CA MET A 295 -27.75 -4.92 10.02
C MET A 295 -29.25 -5.00 10.36
N PRO A 296 -29.86 -6.21 10.45
CA PRO A 296 -31.26 -6.33 10.77
C PRO A 296 -31.51 -5.70 12.14
N SER A 297 -32.17 -4.56 12.17
CA SER A 297 -32.90 -4.14 13.36
C SER A 297 -33.98 -5.20 13.52
N VAL A 298 -33.84 -6.04 14.50
CA VAL A 298 -34.88 -6.96 14.92
C VAL A 298 -35.97 -6.11 15.53
N ASP A 299 -36.91 -5.71 14.71
CA ASP A 299 -38.19 -5.23 15.20
C ASP A 299 -38.86 -6.40 15.92
N ASN A 300 -39.53 -6.11 17.04
CA ASN A 300 -40.17 -7.10 17.89
C ASN A 300 -41.23 -7.97 17.20
N ASP A 301 -41.45 -7.85 15.91
CA ASP A 301 -42.50 -8.52 15.15
C ASP A 301 -41.99 -9.46 14.04
N GLY A 302 -40.70 -9.69 13.91
CA GLY A 302 -40.12 -10.77 13.07
C GLY A 302 -40.34 -10.66 11.54
N LEU A 303 -40.66 -9.48 10.99
CA LEU A 303 -40.85 -9.31 9.55
C LEU A 303 -39.58 -8.78 8.87
N VAL A 304 -38.98 -9.61 8.02
CA VAL A 304 -37.90 -9.24 7.11
C VAL A 304 -38.53 -8.48 5.92
N ARG A 305 -38.27 -7.18 5.83
CA ARG A 305 -38.63 -6.41 4.62
C ARG A 305 -37.53 -6.58 3.58
N SER A 306 -37.90 -7.12 2.42
CA SER A 306 -37.03 -7.16 1.23
C SER A 306 -36.78 -5.75 0.72
N ILE A 307 -35.51 -5.36 0.61
CA ILE A 307 -35.07 -4.08 0.07
C ILE A 307 -35.07 -4.19 -1.46
N THR A 308 -35.82 -3.31 -2.13
CA THR A 308 -35.78 -3.15 -3.57
C THR A 308 -34.44 -2.54 -4.00
N ASN A 309 -33.83 -3.13 -5.04
CA ASN A 309 -32.45 -2.88 -5.51
C ASN A 309 -32.15 -1.48 -6.11
N GLU A 310 -32.92 -0.45 -5.82
CA GLU A 310 -32.65 0.92 -6.27
C GLU A 310 -32.40 1.83 -5.07
N VAL A 311 -31.15 2.05 -4.75
CA VAL A 311 -30.74 2.99 -3.72
C VAL A 311 -30.09 4.20 -4.38
N PHE A 312 -30.78 5.33 -4.39
CA PHE A 312 -30.26 6.62 -4.83
C PHE A 312 -29.75 7.40 -3.62
N PHE A 313 -28.45 7.65 -3.58
CA PHE A 313 -27.87 8.53 -2.57
C PHE A 313 -27.60 9.91 -3.15
N SER A 314 -28.05 10.91 -2.43
CA SER A 314 -27.77 12.31 -2.73
C SER A 314 -26.78 12.85 -1.69
N LEU A 315 -25.54 13.10 -2.11
CA LEU A 315 -24.47 13.61 -1.26
C LEU A 315 -24.21 15.08 -1.55
N ASN A 316 -24.16 15.91 -0.49
CA ASN A 316 -23.84 17.33 -0.59
C ASN A 316 -22.34 17.58 -0.41
N LEU A 317 -21.62 18.04 -1.44
CA LEU A 317 -20.21 18.43 -1.36
C LEU A 317 -20.04 19.88 -0.86
N PRO A 318 -18.92 20.20 -0.16
CA PRO A 318 -18.62 21.57 0.22
C PRO A 318 -18.38 22.46 -1.01
N HIS A 319 -18.97 23.66 -1.01
CA HIS A 319 -18.70 24.67 -2.02
C HIS A 319 -17.21 25.05 -2.01
N THR A 320 -16.40 24.52 -2.94
CA THR A 320 -15.09 25.06 -3.20
C THR A 320 -15.22 26.27 -4.12
N LYS A 321 -14.96 27.47 -3.62
CA LYS A 321 -14.92 28.72 -4.41
C LYS A 321 -13.73 28.80 -5.37
N ARG A 322 -13.02 27.70 -5.66
CA ARG A 322 -11.87 27.67 -6.58
C ARG A 322 -11.99 26.51 -7.53
N PRO A 323 -11.74 26.72 -8.85
CA PRO A 323 -11.64 25.62 -9.80
C PRO A 323 -10.51 24.68 -9.37
N PRO A 324 -10.58 23.37 -9.72
CA PRO A 324 -9.57 22.39 -9.31
C PRO A 324 -8.21 22.81 -9.83
N ARG A 325 -7.42 23.43 -8.97
CA ARG A 325 -5.99 23.56 -9.21
C ARG A 325 -5.39 22.19 -9.02
N ARG A 326 -4.59 21.77 -10.00
CA ARG A 326 -3.69 20.61 -9.97
C ARG A 326 -3.38 20.22 -8.53
N LEU A 327 -3.80 19.03 -8.11
CA LEU A 327 -3.55 18.48 -6.79
C LEU A 327 -2.08 18.72 -6.42
N ARG A 328 -1.83 19.56 -5.43
CA ARG A 328 -0.51 19.66 -4.83
C ARG A 328 -0.22 18.27 -4.26
N LYS A 329 0.71 17.54 -4.87
CA LYS A 329 1.32 16.36 -4.25
C LYS A 329 1.83 16.82 -2.89
N LYS A 330 1.13 16.47 -1.80
CA LYS A 330 1.74 16.51 -0.48
C LYS A 330 2.84 15.45 -0.58
N HIS A 331 4.08 15.88 -0.61
CA HIS A 331 5.20 15.03 -0.29
C HIS A 331 4.88 14.48 1.10
N ILE A 332 4.62 13.19 1.19
CA ILE A 332 4.68 12.47 2.46
C ILE A 332 6.18 12.42 2.74
N GLU A 333 6.67 13.39 3.52
CA GLU A 333 8.01 13.32 4.06
C GLU A 333 8.05 12.03 4.90
N SER A 334 8.94 11.13 4.52
CA SER A 334 9.20 9.94 5.32
C SER A 334 9.57 10.39 6.73
N GLN A 335 8.90 9.86 7.75
CA GLN A 335 9.18 10.17 9.16
C GLN A 335 10.58 9.68 9.61
N PHE A 336 11.37 9.14 8.69
CA PHE A 336 12.73 8.63 8.89
C PHE A 336 13.85 9.55 8.42
N ARG A 337 13.59 10.82 8.14
CA ARG A 337 14.68 11.80 8.10
C ARG A 337 15.00 12.14 9.55
N ASP A 338 16.15 11.69 10.03
CA ASP A 338 16.83 12.32 11.15
C ASP A 338 16.72 13.82 10.95
N LYS A 339 16.05 14.51 11.87
CA LYS A 339 15.94 15.96 11.82
C LYS A 339 17.37 16.48 11.79
N ARG A 340 17.84 16.94 10.63
CA ARG A 340 19.11 17.64 10.56
C ARG A 340 19.02 18.78 11.54
N ILE A 341 19.84 18.72 12.58
CA ILE A 341 19.97 19.80 13.54
C ILE A 341 20.52 20.99 12.76
N VAL A 342 19.65 21.97 12.51
CA VAL A 342 20.02 23.20 11.82
C VAL A 342 20.60 24.14 12.86
N TYR A 343 21.86 24.47 12.69
CA TYR A 343 22.53 25.43 13.55
C TYR A 343 22.33 26.84 13.03
N CYS A 344 22.05 27.79 13.92
CA CYS A 344 21.94 29.19 13.59
C CYS A 344 23.29 29.72 13.05
N SER A 345 23.29 30.26 11.83
CA SER A 345 24.51 30.81 11.22
C SER A 345 25.03 32.08 11.90
N ARG A 346 24.36 32.59 12.96
CA ARG A 346 24.76 33.76 13.72
C ARG A 346 25.40 33.41 15.07
N CYS A 347 24.84 32.46 15.79
CA CYS A 347 25.28 32.11 17.15
C CYS A 347 25.70 30.62 17.29
N HIS A 348 25.67 29.86 16.19
CA HIS A 348 26.02 28.44 16.12
C HIS A 348 25.28 27.49 17.07
N THR A 349 24.20 27.93 17.73
CA THR A 349 23.34 27.06 18.55
C THR A 349 22.21 26.47 17.71
N SER A 350 21.68 25.31 18.13
CA SER A 350 20.58 24.58 17.50
C SER A 350 19.21 25.21 17.84
N GLU A 351 18.15 24.71 17.19
CA GLU A 351 16.73 25.01 17.44
C GLU A 351 16.19 26.35 16.94
N HIS A 352 17.00 27.22 16.32
CA HIS A 352 16.53 28.44 15.67
C HIS A 352 17.39 28.78 14.44
N ASN A 353 16.91 29.68 13.59
CA ASN A 353 17.63 30.18 12.43
C ASN A 353 18.09 31.64 12.62
N ARG A 354 18.88 32.17 11.69
CA ARG A 354 19.41 33.55 11.74
C ARG A 354 18.31 34.62 11.92
N LYS A 355 17.12 34.41 11.34
CA LYS A 355 16.00 35.38 11.41
C LYS A 355 15.33 35.43 12.78
N THR A 356 15.36 34.33 13.50
CA THR A 356 14.74 34.20 14.83
C THR A 356 15.76 34.23 15.97
N CYS A 357 17.03 34.48 15.67
CA CYS A 357 18.11 34.51 16.63
C CYS A 357 18.04 35.75 17.54
N LYS A 358 17.87 35.54 18.83
CA LYS A 358 17.86 36.56 19.88
C LYS A 358 19.17 36.69 20.64
N ASN A 359 20.18 35.82 20.34
CA ASN A 359 21.45 35.87 21.01
C ASN A 359 22.27 37.11 20.60
N PRO A 360 22.93 37.82 21.54
CA PRO A 360 23.81 38.91 21.18
C PRO A 360 25.00 38.44 20.31
N LEU A 361 25.52 39.30 19.49
CA LEU A 361 26.73 39.02 18.70
C LEU A 361 27.88 38.82 19.66
N SER A 362 28.49 37.64 19.65
CA SER A 362 29.78 37.37 20.27
C SER A 362 30.91 37.94 19.41
#